data_b96666bba232728e5937d049bc26fded
#
_entry.id   b96666bba232728e5937d049bc26fded
#
_cell.length_a   1.000
_cell.length_b   1.000
_cell.length_c   1.000
_cell.angle_alpha   90.00
_cell.angle_beta   90.00
_cell.angle_gamma   90.00
#
_symmetry.space_group_name_H-M   'P 1'
#
loop_
_entity.id
_entity.type
_entity.pdbx_description
1 polymer ?
#
loop_
_entity_poly.entity_id
_entity_poly.type
_entity_poly.pdbx_seq_one_letter_code
_entity_poly.pdbx_strand_id
1 'polypeptide(L)'
;MEKIEKISKEIPIFKSANMSYEVNFMAKLVAECAKKLTGSDIEIVETHHNNKIDSPSGTALMLADSINEALDNEMEYEYNRHSKREKRNKKEIGIHSIRGGTECGKHTVIFFGDNESFEISHNVTSRSIFAKGAIKAAEFIVYKEPGKVYNMNDMF
;
A
#
# COMPACT_ATOMS: atom_id res chain seq x y z
N MET A 1 8.15 -13.69 -14.22
CA MET A 1 6.91 -13.10 -14.81
C MET A 1 6.53 -13.82 -16.10
N GLU A 2 7.41 -14.01 -17.06
CA GLU A 2 7.12 -14.65 -18.39
C GLU A 2 6.33 -15.97 -18.34
N LYS A 3 6.67 -16.90 -17.39
CA LYS A 3 5.92 -18.14 -17.24
C LYS A 3 4.47 -17.92 -16.79
N ILE A 4 4.23 -16.96 -15.88
CA ILE A 4 2.88 -16.61 -15.40
C ILE A 4 2.07 -16.01 -16.54
N GLU A 5 2.65 -15.08 -17.28
CA GLU A 5 2.02 -14.42 -18.43
C GLU A 5 1.70 -15.42 -19.57
N LYS A 6 2.59 -16.40 -19.79
CA LYS A 6 2.31 -17.45 -20.77
C LYS A 6 1.11 -18.32 -20.35
N ILE A 7 1.09 -18.77 -19.09
CA ILE A 7 0.04 -19.64 -18.58
C ILE A 7 -1.29 -18.90 -18.42
N SER A 8 -1.26 -17.57 -18.13
CA SER A 8 -2.48 -16.78 -18.02
C SER A 8 -3.32 -16.72 -19.31
N LYS A 9 -2.72 -17.04 -20.44
CA LYS A 9 -3.44 -17.19 -21.73
C LYS A 9 -4.30 -18.44 -21.81
N GLU A 10 -4.01 -19.45 -20.98
CA GLU A 10 -4.69 -20.73 -20.97
C GLU A 10 -5.65 -20.89 -19.79
N ILE A 11 -5.29 -20.30 -18.64
CA ILE A 11 -6.12 -20.31 -17.42
C ILE A 11 -6.11 -18.92 -16.75
N PRO A 12 -7.19 -18.52 -16.06
CA PRO A 12 -7.18 -17.29 -15.29
C PRO A 12 -6.23 -17.42 -14.10
N ILE A 13 -5.36 -16.42 -13.90
CA ILE A 13 -4.40 -16.38 -12.80
C ILE A 13 -4.67 -15.15 -11.95
N PHE A 14 -4.67 -15.31 -10.62
CA PHE A 14 -4.72 -14.21 -9.67
C PHE A 14 -3.38 -14.06 -8.95
N LYS A 15 -2.85 -12.83 -8.93
CA LYS A 15 -1.59 -12.51 -8.24
C LYS A 15 -1.70 -11.16 -7.54
N SER A 16 -1.37 -11.11 -6.26
CA SER A 16 -1.26 -9.85 -5.49
C SER A 16 -0.11 -9.91 -4.50
N ALA A 17 0.52 -8.78 -4.24
CA ALA A 17 1.54 -8.64 -3.21
C ALA A 17 0.96 -8.67 -1.79
N ASN A 18 -0.29 -8.23 -1.63
CA ASN A 18 -1.04 -8.26 -0.37
C ASN A 18 -2.46 -8.77 -0.63
N MET A 19 -2.88 -9.79 0.11
CA MET A 19 -4.20 -10.41 -0.04
C MET A 19 -5.30 -9.78 0.82
N SER A 20 -5.02 -8.74 1.60
CA SER A 20 -6.07 -8.00 2.32
C SER A 20 -6.86 -7.14 1.35
N TYR A 21 -8.17 -7.36 1.28
CA TYR A 21 -9.10 -6.56 0.47
C TYR A 21 -9.07 -5.09 0.91
N GLU A 22 -9.15 -4.86 2.23
CA GLU A 22 -9.22 -3.53 2.83
C GLU A 22 -7.91 -2.74 2.63
N VAL A 23 -6.75 -3.40 2.69
CA VAL A 23 -5.44 -2.75 2.40
C VAL A 23 -5.35 -2.30 0.94
N ASN A 24 -5.82 -3.13 0.00
CA ASN A 24 -5.82 -2.75 -1.41
C ASN A 24 -6.87 -1.66 -1.70
N PHE A 25 -8.00 -1.67 -0.99
CA PHE A 25 -8.97 -0.56 -1.05
C PHE A 25 -8.35 0.74 -0.51
N MET A 26 -7.63 0.68 0.63
CA MET A 26 -6.87 1.82 1.15
C MET A 26 -5.88 2.35 0.12
N ALA A 27 -5.16 1.49 -0.61
CA ALA A 27 -4.23 1.92 -1.65
C ALA A 27 -4.91 2.76 -2.74
N LYS A 28 -6.12 2.37 -3.19
CA LYS A 28 -6.92 3.19 -4.12
C LYS A 28 -7.35 4.52 -3.51
N LEU A 29 -7.80 4.50 -2.25
CA LEU A 29 -8.24 5.74 -1.57
C LEU A 29 -7.10 6.74 -1.42
N VAL A 30 -5.91 6.31 -0.99
CA VAL A 30 -4.78 7.22 -0.82
C VAL A 30 -4.28 7.78 -2.15
N ALA A 31 -4.34 6.99 -3.23
CA ALA A 31 -4.05 7.45 -4.58
C ALA A 31 -5.02 8.54 -5.05
N GLU A 32 -6.32 8.37 -4.81
CA GLU A 32 -7.33 9.39 -5.12
C GLU A 32 -7.19 10.64 -4.23
N CYS A 33 -6.87 10.46 -2.94
CA CYS A 33 -6.59 11.58 -2.04
C CYS A 33 -5.39 12.39 -2.52
N ALA A 34 -4.30 11.74 -2.94
CA ALA A 34 -3.11 12.41 -3.45
C ALA A 34 -3.42 13.32 -4.65
N LYS A 35 -4.28 12.87 -5.57
CA LYS A 35 -4.74 13.68 -6.72
C LYS A 35 -5.62 14.87 -6.33
N LYS A 36 -6.38 14.75 -5.24
CA LYS A 36 -7.34 15.77 -4.81
C LYS A 36 -6.75 16.77 -3.82
N LEU A 37 -5.89 16.29 -2.93
CA LEU A 37 -5.23 17.09 -1.89
C LEU A 37 -3.87 17.60 -2.40
N THR A 38 -3.88 18.26 -3.55
CA THR A 38 -2.66 18.75 -4.23
C THR A 38 -1.90 19.73 -3.35
N GLY A 39 -0.57 19.54 -3.27
CA GLY A 39 0.32 20.38 -2.46
C GLY A 39 0.41 19.99 -0.99
N SER A 40 -0.36 19.03 -0.52
CA SER A 40 -0.19 18.45 0.82
C SER A 40 1.17 17.76 0.95
N ASP A 41 1.77 17.84 2.12
CA ASP A 41 2.92 17.03 2.48
C ASP A 41 2.43 15.65 2.88
N ILE A 42 3.05 14.58 2.36
CA ILE A 42 2.57 13.20 2.52
C ILE A 42 3.52 12.40 3.41
N GLU A 43 2.97 11.81 4.47
CA GLU A 43 3.73 10.98 5.41
C GLU A 43 3.02 9.64 5.62
N ILE A 44 3.78 8.57 5.70
CA ILE A 44 3.30 7.21 5.99
C ILE A 44 3.93 6.75 7.29
N VAL A 45 3.10 6.31 8.24
CA VAL A 45 3.55 5.72 9.49
C VAL A 45 3.05 4.29 9.55
N GLU A 46 3.97 3.33 9.73
CA GLU A 46 3.62 1.93 9.90
C GLU A 46 4.13 1.38 11.22
N THR A 47 3.33 0.53 11.84
CA THR A 47 3.66 -0.09 13.13
C THR A 47 3.48 -1.60 13.04
N HIS A 48 4.50 -2.36 13.45
CA HIS A 48 4.46 -3.81 13.54
C HIS A 48 5.12 -4.32 14.82
N HIS A 49 4.95 -5.62 15.07
CA HIS A 49 5.56 -6.32 16.18
C HIS A 49 7.10 -6.21 16.16
N ASN A 50 7.70 -6.37 17.33
CA ASN A 50 9.15 -6.23 17.54
C ASN A 50 10.01 -7.28 16.81
N ASN A 51 9.41 -8.37 16.31
CA ASN A 51 10.10 -9.43 15.55
C ASN A 51 10.06 -9.21 14.02
N LYS A 52 9.49 -8.10 13.52
CA LYS A 52 9.48 -7.81 12.09
C LYS A 52 10.84 -7.29 11.64
N ILE A 53 11.44 -7.99 10.67
CA ILE A 53 12.82 -7.72 10.22
C ILE A 53 12.88 -6.59 9.20
N ASP A 54 11.96 -6.63 8.20
CA ASP A 54 11.91 -5.62 7.15
C ASP A 54 11.38 -4.28 7.66
N SER A 55 12.02 -3.21 7.22
CA SER A 55 11.64 -1.81 7.50
C SER A 55 12.03 -0.93 6.30
N PRO A 56 11.09 -0.20 5.70
CA PRO A 56 9.65 -0.24 5.99
C PRO A 56 8.99 -1.54 5.53
N SER A 57 7.71 -1.74 5.95
CA SER A 57 6.92 -2.90 5.54
C SER A 57 6.59 -2.85 4.04
N GLY A 58 6.42 -4.03 3.41
CA GLY A 58 5.98 -4.10 2.02
C GLY A 58 4.64 -3.41 1.76
N THR A 59 3.74 -3.37 2.75
CA THR A 59 2.47 -2.63 2.65
C THR A 59 2.68 -1.12 2.64
N ALA A 60 3.60 -0.60 3.45
CA ALA A 60 3.91 0.83 3.44
C ALA A 60 4.50 1.26 2.07
N LEU A 61 5.39 0.44 1.50
CA LEU A 61 5.92 0.68 0.16
C LEU A 61 4.82 0.62 -0.90
N MET A 62 3.93 -0.36 -0.84
CA MET A 62 2.79 -0.47 -1.77
C MET A 62 1.87 0.76 -1.71
N LEU A 63 1.62 1.31 -0.52
CA LEU A 63 0.85 2.55 -0.36
C LEU A 63 1.60 3.75 -0.96
N ALA A 64 2.92 3.85 -0.70
CA ALA A 64 3.76 4.89 -1.28
C ALA A 64 3.81 4.81 -2.81
N ASP A 65 3.96 3.60 -3.37
CA ASP A 65 3.95 3.36 -4.81
C ASP A 65 2.61 3.78 -5.43
N SER A 66 1.48 3.43 -4.79
CA SER A 66 0.13 3.81 -5.27
C SER A 66 -0.07 5.33 -5.29
N ILE A 67 0.46 6.05 -4.31
CA ILE A 67 0.45 7.51 -4.26
C ILE A 67 1.36 8.08 -5.35
N ASN A 68 2.57 7.55 -5.47
CA ASN A 68 3.58 8.03 -6.42
C ASN A 68 3.13 7.83 -7.87
N GLU A 69 2.57 6.67 -8.20
CA GLU A 69 1.94 6.42 -9.51
C GLU A 69 0.82 7.41 -9.81
N ALA A 70 0.01 7.76 -8.80
CA ALA A 70 -1.07 8.73 -8.94
C ALA A 70 -0.57 10.18 -9.13
N LEU A 71 0.69 10.45 -8.79
CA LEU A 71 1.41 11.72 -8.95
C LEU A 71 2.50 11.65 -10.03
N ASP A 72 2.29 10.85 -11.07
CA ASP A 72 3.15 10.72 -12.25
C ASP A 72 4.60 10.25 -11.94
N ASN A 73 4.80 9.56 -10.81
CA ASN A 73 6.09 9.06 -10.33
C ASN A 73 7.13 10.18 -10.06
N GLU A 74 6.66 11.34 -9.64
CA GLU A 74 7.53 12.49 -9.34
C GLU A 74 7.99 12.56 -7.88
N MET A 75 7.49 11.66 -7.01
CA MET A 75 7.79 11.70 -5.57
C MET A 75 9.02 10.84 -5.23
N GLU A 76 9.83 11.33 -4.31
CA GLU A 76 10.95 10.63 -3.71
C GLU A 76 10.59 10.08 -2.33
N TYR A 77 11.07 8.88 -1.98
CA TYR A 77 10.81 8.27 -0.67
C TYR A 77 11.89 8.68 0.33
N GLU A 78 11.47 9.25 1.45
CA GLU A 78 12.35 9.66 2.53
C GLU A 78 12.15 8.77 3.77
N TYR A 79 13.20 8.07 4.16
CA TYR A 79 13.16 7.13 5.30
C TYR A 79 13.83 7.67 6.56
N ASN A 80 14.67 8.69 6.43
CA ASN A 80 15.51 9.16 7.53
C ASN A 80 15.82 10.64 7.44
N ARG A 81 15.00 11.46 8.08
CA ARG A 81 15.24 12.90 8.18
C ARG A 81 16.23 13.28 9.30
N HIS A 82 16.62 12.35 10.17
CA HIS A 82 17.54 12.64 11.28
C HIS A 82 18.90 13.15 10.78
N SER A 83 19.39 12.62 9.66
CA SER A 83 20.66 13.04 9.05
C SER A 83 20.58 14.33 8.24
N LYS A 84 19.37 14.81 7.96
CA LYS A 84 19.13 16.02 7.15
C LYS A 84 18.83 17.21 8.07
N ARG A 85 19.51 18.32 7.85
CA ARG A 85 19.24 19.62 8.52
C ARG A 85 18.70 20.63 7.52
N GLU A 86 17.69 20.26 6.79
CA GLU A 86 17.05 21.06 5.74
C GLU A 86 15.53 20.99 5.82
N LYS A 87 14.85 21.92 5.19
CA LYS A 87 13.41 21.89 5.06
C LYS A 87 12.99 20.69 4.21
N ARG A 88 11.79 20.16 4.52
CA ARG A 88 11.16 19.10 3.73
C ARG A 88 11.01 19.53 2.26
N ASN A 89 11.36 18.64 1.33
CA ASN A 89 11.08 18.84 -0.08
C ASN A 89 9.58 18.57 -0.34
N LYS A 90 8.97 19.35 -1.24
CA LYS A 90 7.57 19.16 -1.65
C LYS A 90 7.33 17.84 -2.39
N LYS A 91 8.35 17.28 -3.03
CA LYS A 91 8.29 16.00 -3.73
C LYS A 91 8.75 14.82 -2.87
N GLU A 92 8.57 14.87 -1.57
CA GLU A 92 8.87 13.76 -0.65
C GLU A 92 7.61 13.05 -0.18
N ILE A 93 7.69 11.73 -0.06
CA ILE A 93 6.82 10.90 0.77
C ILE A 93 7.67 10.37 1.91
N GLY A 94 7.42 10.85 3.14
CA GLY A 94 8.10 10.33 4.32
C GLY A 94 7.54 8.97 4.73
N ILE A 95 8.41 8.01 5.11
CA ILE A 95 7.99 6.66 5.51
C ILE A 95 8.65 6.29 6.84
N HIS A 96 7.83 6.11 7.87
CA HIS A 96 8.27 5.88 9.24
C HIS A 96 7.85 4.52 9.76
N SER A 97 8.78 3.79 10.36
CA SER A 97 8.56 2.44 10.86
C SER A 97 8.66 2.40 12.38
N ILE A 98 7.60 1.93 13.03
CA ILE A 98 7.54 1.68 14.47
C ILE A 98 7.57 0.17 14.70
N ARG A 99 8.37 -0.30 15.66
CA ARG A 99 8.47 -1.71 16.06
C ARG A 99 8.21 -1.84 17.55
N GLY A 100 7.18 -2.62 17.94
CA GLY A 100 6.85 -2.78 19.35
C GLY A 100 5.79 -3.84 19.61
N GLY A 101 5.88 -4.49 20.75
CA GLY A 101 4.89 -5.45 21.20
C GLY A 101 4.58 -6.56 20.19
N THR A 102 3.29 -6.85 20.07
CA THR A 102 2.73 -7.91 19.22
C THR A 102 1.85 -7.35 18.10
N GLU A 103 1.99 -6.07 17.74
CA GLU A 103 1.18 -5.41 16.71
C GLU A 103 1.22 -6.16 15.39
N CYS A 104 0.08 -6.57 14.89
CA CYS A 104 0.02 -7.33 13.63
C CYS A 104 0.38 -6.49 12.40
N GLY A 105 -0.03 -5.22 12.43
CA GLY A 105 0.28 -4.25 11.39
C GLY A 105 -0.72 -3.12 11.34
N LYS A 106 -0.25 -1.90 11.56
CA LYS A 106 -1.03 -0.67 11.39
C LYS A 106 -0.33 0.21 10.36
N HIS A 107 -1.09 0.80 9.46
CA HIS A 107 -0.60 1.73 8.46
C HIS A 107 -1.48 2.98 8.47
N THR A 108 -0.85 4.13 8.54
CA THR A 108 -1.52 5.43 8.48
C THR A 108 -0.86 6.27 7.40
N VAL A 109 -1.64 6.79 6.47
CA VAL A 109 -1.21 7.79 5.49
C VAL A 109 -1.80 9.13 5.91
N ILE A 110 -0.96 10.15 6.01
CA ILE A 110 -1.31 11.48 6.46
C ILE A 110 -1.01 12.47 5.34
N PHE A 111 -1.99 13.29 5.00
CA PHE A 111 -1.88 14.42 4.08
C PHE A 111 -1.96 15.71 4.90
N PHE A 112 -0.85 16.44 4.98
CA PHE A 112 -0.77 17.71 5.71
C PHE A 112 -1.04 18.87 4.76
N GLY A 113 -2.17 19.53 4.96
CA GLY A 113 -2.52 20.80 4.31
C GLY A 113 -2.17 22.02 5.17
N ASP A 114 -2.64 23.19 4.76
CA ASP A 114 -2.49 24.41 5.52
C ASP A 114 -3.42 24.42 6.73
N ASN A 115 -2.86 24.30 7.94
CA ASN A 115 -3.57 24.28 9.24
C ASN A 115 -4.54 23.10 9.44
N GLU A 116 -4.42 22.04 8.65
CA GLU A 116 -5.22 20.82 8.77
C GLU A 116 -4.42 19.58 8.35
N SER A 117 -4.87 18.42 8.76
CA SER A 117 -4.39 17.14 8.25
C SER A 117 -5.56 16.20 7.95
N PHE A 118 -5.39 15.38 6.92
CA PHE A 118 -6.31 14.32 6.59
C PHE A 118 -5.61 12.98 6.69
N GLU A 119 -6.20 12.03 7.43
CA GLU A 119 -5.57 10.74 7.72
C GLU A 119 -6.46 9.59 7.27
N ILE A 120 -5.81 8.57 6.67
CA ILE A 120 -6.43 7.27 6.41
C ILE A 120 -5.59 6.21 7.13
N SER A 121 -6.25 5.45 8.01
CA SER A 121 -5.59 4.43 8.82
C SER A 121 -6.26 3.08 8.68
N HIS A 122 -5.46 2.03 8.60
CA HIS A 122 -5.90 0.64 8.63
C HIS A 122 -5.10 -0.13 9.69
N ASN A 123 -5.80 -0.86 10.55
CA ASN A 123 -5.20 -1.66 11.61
C ASN A 123 -5.59 -3.13 11.50
N VAL A 124 -4.60 -4.00 11.44
CA VAL A 124 -4.74 -5.45 11.39
C VAL A 124 -4.67 -6.03 12.80
N THR A 125 -5.75 -6.61 13.27
CA THR A 125 -5.81 -7.28 14.59
C THR A 125 -5.52 -8.79 14.50
N SER A 126 -5.59 -9.37 13.30
CA SER A 126 -5.29 -10.79 13.06
C SER A 126 -4.83 -11.01 11.63
N ARG A 127 -3.84 -11.86 11.45
CA ARG A 127 -3.35 -12.27 10.11
C ARG A 127 -4.37 -13.09 9.30
N SER A 128 -5.47 -13.53 9.92
CA SER A 128 -6.57 -14.23 9.22
C SER A 128 -7.20 -13.41 8.09
N ILE A 129 -7.04 -12.09 8.08
CA ILE A 129 -7.51 -11.22 6.98
C ILE A 129 -6.90 -11.62 5.63
N PHE A 130 -5.65 -12.06 5.61
CA PHE A 130 -4.99 -12.47 4.35
C PHE A 130 -5.59 -13.77 3.81
N ALA A 131 -5.92 -14.73 4.69
CA ALA A 131 -6.60 -15.95 4.30
C ALA A 131 -8.03 -15.66 3.79
N LYS A 132 -8.78 -14.80 4.46
CA LYS A 132 -10.11 -14.35 4.01
C LYS A 132 -10.03 -13.65 2.64
N GLY A 133 -9.04 -12.80 2.43
CA GLY A 133 -8.82 -12.14 1.14
C GLY A 133 -8.43 -13.13 0.04
N ALA A 134 -7.64 -14.16 0.36
CA ALA A 134 -7.31 -15.23 -0.59
C ALA A 134 -8.55 -16.04 -1.02
N ILE A 135 -9.47 -16.31 -0.08
CA ILE A 135 -10.75 -16.96 -0.39
C ILE A 135 -11.60 -16.09 -1.32
N LYS A 136 -11.75 -14.79 -1.02
CA LYS A 136 -12.45 -13.84 -1.89
C LYS A 136 -11.84 -13.78 -3.29
N ALA A 137 -10.51 -13.80 -3.39
CA ALA A 137 -9.82 -13.82 -4.67
C ALA A 137 -10.07 -15.13 -5.43
N ALA A 138 -10.13 -16.28 -4.73
CA ALA A 138 -10.48 -17.56 -5.32
C ALA A 138 -11.92 -17.57 -5.85
N GLU A 139 -12.88 -17.05 -5.09
CA GLU A 139 -14.27 -16.89 -5.52
C GLU A 139 -14.39 -15.97 -6.75
N PHE A 140 -13.63 -14.88 -6.78
CA PHE A 140 -13.59 -13.94 -7.90
C PHE A 140 -13.03 -14.58 -9.17
N ILE A 141 -11.90 -15.31 -9.08
CA ILE A 141 -11.18 -15.81 -10.24
C ILE A 141 -11.92 -16.94 -10.97
N VAL A 142 -12.78 -17.72 -10.28
CA VAL A 142 -13.57 -18.82 -10.84
C VAL A 142 -14.45 -18.37 -12.01
N TYR A 143 -14.87 -17.10 -12.02
CA TYR A 143 -15.76 -16.54 -13.04
C TYR A 143 -15.02 -15.69 -14.08
N LYS A 144 -13.67 -15.77 -14.12
CA LYS A 144 -12.87 -14.94 -15.04
C LYS A 144 -12.31 -15.77 -16.19
N GLU A 145 -12.25 -15.13 -17.34
CA GLU A 145 -11.68 -15.70 -18.55
C GLU A 145 -10.14 -15.65 -18.52
N PRO A 146 -9.46 -16.61 -19.17
CA PRO A 146 -8.03 -16.49 -19.43
C PRO A 146 -7.68 -15.24 -20.24
N GLY A 147 -6.42 -14.83 -20.25
CA GLY A 147 -5.93 -13.72 -21.08
C GLY A 147 -5.15 -12.66 -20.32
N LYS A 148 -5.34 -12.59 -19.01
CA LYS A 148 -4.54 -11.69 -18.17
C LYS A 148 -4.26 -12.28 -16.80
N VAL A 149 -3.31 -11.66 -16.09
CA VAL A 149 -3.07 -11.90 -14.67
C VAL A 149 -3.92 -10.90 -13.89
N TYR A 150 -4.92 -11.41 -13.18
CA TYR A 150 -5.79 -10.62 -12.31
C TYR A 150 -5.08 -10.28 -11.00
N ASN A 151 -5.50 -9.22 -10.36
CA ASN A 151 -4.99 -8.78 -9.06
C ASN A 151 -6.10 -8.17 -8.19
N MET A 152 -5.75 -7.69 -7.00
CA MET A 152 -6.75 -7.12 -6.08
C MET A 152 -7.46 -5.89 -6.64
N ASN A 153 -6.82 -5.12 -7.56
CA ASN A 153 -7.47 -3.97 -8.19
C ASN A 153 -8.63 -4.35 -9.13
N ASP A 154 -8.63 -5.57 -9.64
CA ASP A 154 -9.70 -6.09 -10.49
C ASP A 154 -10.96 -6.49 -9.71
N MET A 155 -10.90 -6.47 -8.38
CA MET A 155 -12.01 -6.83 -7.49
C MET A 155 -12.86 -5.63 -7.05
N PHE A 156 -12.47 -4.39 -7.41
CA PHE A 156 -13.14 -3.14 -7.04
C PHE A 156 -13.95 -2.55 -8.18
#